data_5b7a021e4fea1fa5a83dd18d046406c6
#
_entry.id   5b7a021e4fea1fa5a83dd18d046406c6
#
_cell.length_a   1.000
_cell.length_b   1.000
_cell.length_c   1.000
_cell.angle_alpha   90.00
_cell.angle_beta   90.00
_cell.angle_gamma   90.00
#
_symmetry.space_group_name_H-M   'P 1'
#
loop_
_entity.id
_entity.type
_entity.pdbx_description
1 polymer ?
#
loop_
_entity_poly.entity_id
_entity_poly.type
_entity_poly.pdbx_seq_one_letter_code
_entity_poly.pdbx_strand_id
1 'polypeptide(L)'
;VGAIVPGILICLGYLLYTIYKNKKNPDILFEPEARPASFIDILKTLALPLLLIILVLGSIIAGIATPTEASAIGAMGALLIVLINGGLTFEFIKKTSQKTAIVSTMIFTILIGASIFSLIFRGVGGDDLIDLIFGSLPGGPYTALIFVLMFVFLLGFILDFIEICYVIVPLVAPPLLMMGFDPVWLAILLAINLQTSFLTPPFGFSLFYLRGVADESIKTSEIYQGVIPFIVIQLLVLVAVLLVPFLVL
;
A
#
# COMPACT_ATOMS: atom_id res chain seq x y z
N VAL A 1 -7.74 -0.45 13.47
CA VAL A 1 -9.08 -1.04 13.32
C VAL A 1 -9.76 -0.49 12.07
N GLY A 2 -9.79 0.83 11.85
CA GLY A 2 -10.49 1.47 10.72
C GLY A 2 -10.18 0.96 9.31
N ALA A 3 -8.98 0.39 9.08
CA ALA A 3 -8.60 -0.18 7.78
C ALA A 3 -9.17 -1.58 7.50
N ILE A 4 -9.75 -2.27 8.51
CA ILE A 4 -10.19 -3.67 8.37
C ILE A 4 -11.33 -3.78 7.38
N VAL A 5 -12.36 -2.96 7.51
CA VAL A 5 -13.54 -3.03 6.64
C VAL A 5 -13.18 -2.67 5.19
N PRO A 6 -12.51 -1.54 4.90
CA PRO A 6 -12.03 -1.24 3.56
C PRO A 6 -11.12 -2.33 2.97
N GLY A 7 -10.21 -2.90 3.77
CA GLY A 7 -9.34 -4.01 3.34
C GLY A 7 -10.14 -5.24 2.95
N ILE A 8 -11.13 -5.64 3.74
CA ILE A 8 -12.03 -6.77 3.41
C ILE A 8 -12.81 -6.48 2.12
N LEU A 9 -13.32 -5.26 1.94
CA LEU A 9 -14.07 -4.88 0.73
C LEU A 9 -13.20 -4.99 -0.53
N ILE A 10 -11.94 -4.56 -0.46
CA ILE A 10 -10.98 -4.70 -1.58
C ILE A 10 -10.72 -6.19 -1.87
N CYS A 11 -10.44 -6.99 -0.84
CA CYS A 11 -10.21 -8.44 -1.01
C CYS A 11 -11.40 -9.16 -1.60
N LEU A 12 -12.62 -8.86 -1.11
CA LEU A 12 -13.85 -9.42 -1.64
C LEU A 12 -14.09 -8.99 -3.10
N GLY A 13 -13.86 -7.73 -3.41
CA GLY A 13 -13.95 -7.22 -4.78
C GLY A 13 -13.01 -7.96 -5.73
N TYR A 14 -11.77 -8.18 -5.33
CA TYR A 14 -10.78 -8.92 -6.10
C TYR A 14 -11.19 -10.39 -6.29
N LEU A 15 -11.65 -11.03 -5.21
CA LEU A 15 -12.12 -12.41 -5.25
C LEU A 15 -13.31 -12.56 -6.20
N LEU A 16 -14.33 -11.71 -6.08
CA LEU A 16 -15.51 -11.75 -6.93
C LEU A 16 -15.17 -11.51 -8.40
N TYR A 17 -14.29 -10.55 -8.69
CA TYR A 17 -13.81 -10.32 -10.04
C TYR A 17 -13.08 -11.53 -10.61
N THR A 18 -12.18 -12.15 -9.83
CA THR A 18 -11.43 -13.34 -10.26
C THR A 18 -12.35 -14.52 -10.53
N ILE A 19 -13.35 -14.77 -9.66
CA ILE A 19 -14.36 -15.82 -9.87
C ILE A 19 -15.17 -15.54 -11.15
N TYR A 20 -15.61 -14.29 -11.34
CA TYR A 20 -16.35 -13.89 -12.55
C TYR A 20 -15.52 -14.11 -13.83
N LYS A 21 -14.27 -13.69 -13.82
CA LYS A 21 -13.35 -13.85 -14.96
C LYS A 21 -13.12 -15.31 -15.30
N ASN A 22 -12.91 -16.15 -14.26
CA ASN A 22 -12.71 -17.60 -14.41
C ASN A 22 -13.95 -18.28 -15.01
N LYS A 23 -15.15 -17.93 -14.53
CA LYS A 23 -16.39 -18.48 -15.10
C LYS A 23 -16.59 -18.13 -16.57
N LYS A 24 -16.15 -16.94 -16.98
CA LYS A 24 -16.29 -16.45 -18.35
C LYS A 24 -15.27 -17.05 -19.32
N ASN A 25 -14.07 -17.35 -18.84
CA ASN A 25 -12.95 -17.90 -19.62
C ASN A 25 -12.24 -18.98 -18.81
N PRO A 26 -12.79 -20.18 -18.74
CA PRO A 26 -12.21 -21.27 -17.91
C PRO A 26 -10.80 -21.68 -18.34
N ASP A 27 -10.47 -21.52 -19.62
CA ASP A 27 -9.18 -21.93 -20.18
C ASP A 27 -7.98 -21.03 -19.78
N ILE A 28 -8.23 -19.85 -19.22
CA ILE A 28 -7.15 -18.90 -18.85
C ILE A 28 -6.41 -19.31 -17.57
N LEU A 29 -7.05 -20.09 -16.69
CA LEU A 29 -6.50 -20.47 -15.37
C LEU A 29 -5.99 -21.92 -15.32
N PHE A 30 -6.17 -22.68 -16.39
CA PHE A 30 -5.70 -24.07 -16.44
C PHE A 30 -4.53 -24.20 -17.42
N GLU A 31 -3.30 -24.14 -16.90
CA GLU A 31 -2.21 -24.82 -17.56
C GLU A 31 -2.45 -26.34 -17.42
N PRO A 32 -2.58 -27.09 -18.54
CA PRO A 32 -2.87 -28.53 -18.48
C PRO A 32 -1.80 -29.36 -17.77
N GLU A 33 -0.60 -28.80 -17.59
CA GLU A 33 0.55 -29.46 -16.96
C GLU A 33 0.71 -29.17 -15.46
N ALA A 34 0.02 -28.17 -14.93
CA ALA A 34 0.05 -27.91 -13.49
C ALA A 34 -0.74 -28.99 -12.75
N ARG A 35 -0.06 -29.86 -12.02
CA ARG A 35 -0.73 -30.78 -11.08
C ARG A 35 -1.56 -29.92 -10.12
N PRO A 36 -2.87 -30.19 -9.96
CA PRO A 36 -3.67 -29.47 -8.98
C PRO A 36 -3.03 -29.67 -7.61
N ALA A 37 -2.46 -28.60 -7.05
CA ALA A 37 -1.92 -28.64 -5.71
C ALA A 37 -3.05 -29.00 -4.75
N SER A 38 -2.84 -30.01 -3.91
CA SER A 38 -3.81 -30.35 -2.88
C SER A 38 -4.02 -29.14 -1.97
N PHE A 39 -5.25 -28.86 -1.56
CA PHE A 39 -5.54 -27.81 -0.58
C PHE A 39 -4.63 -27.91 0.66
N ILE A 40 -4.29 -29.14 1.06
CA ILE A 40 -3.38 -29.41 2.17
C ILE A 40 -1.94 -28.93 1.87
N ASP A 41 -1.46 -29.09 0.63
CA ASP A 41 -0.12 -28.68 0.24
C ASP A 41 -0.02 -27.14 0.16
N ILE A 42 -1.08 -26.49 -0.35
CA ILE A 42 -1.20 -25.03 -0.33
C ILE A 42 -1.20 -24.52 1.11
N LEU A 43 -2.02 -25.14 1.98
CA LEU A 43 -2.10 -24.75 3.38
C LEU A 43 -0.77 -24.95 4.12
N LYS A 44 -0.06 -26.05 3.88
CA LYS A 44 1.27 -26.30 4.48
C LYS A 44 2.30 -25.24 4.03
N THR A 45 2.30 -24.90 2.75
CA THR A 45 3.25 -23.89 2.21
C THR A 45 2.96 -22.51 2.75
N LEU A 46 1.69 -22.15 2.89
CA LEU A 46 1.27 -20.83 3.39
C LEU A 46 1.21 -20.74 4.91
N ALA A 47 1.18 -21.86 5.64
CA ALA A 47 0.97 -21.88 7.08
C ALA A 47 1.99 -21.02 7.86
N LEU A 48 3.27 -21.18 7.56
CA LEU A 48 4.33 -20.42 8.26
C LEU A 48 4.28 -18.92 7.95
N PRO A 49 4.19 -18.48 6.68
CA PRO A 49 4.01 -17.06 6.39
C PRO A 49 2.72 -16.47 6.98
N LEU A 50 1.59 -17.17 6.89
CA LEU A 50 0.33 -16.72 7.47
C LEU A 50 0.38 -16.62 8.99
N LEU A 51 0.97 -17.62 9.65
CA LEU A 51 1.18 -17.59 11.10
C LEU A 51 2.01 -16.36 11.50
N LEU A 52 3.07 -16.08 10.75
CA LEU A 52 3.92 -14.91 11.01
C LEU A 52 3.14 -13.61 10.86
N ILE A 53 2.35 -13.47 9.80
CA ILE A 53 1.48 -12.30 9.59
C ILE A 53 0.48 -12.13 10.74
N ILE A 54 -0.17 -13.23 11.15
CA ILE A 54 -1.14 -13.21 12.25
C ILE A 54 -0.46 -12.84 13.57
N LEU A 55 0.74 -13.36 13.86
CA LEU A 55 1.48 -13.02 15.06
C LEU A 55 1.89 -11.54 15.08
N VAL A 56 2.43 -11.03 13.97
CA VAL A 56 2.90 -9.63 13.88
C VAL A 56 1.72 -8.66 13.94
N LEU A 57 0.76 -8.77 13.03
CA LEU A 57 -0.39 -7.86 12.98
C LEU A 57 -1.32 -8.08 14.18
N GLY A 58 -1.51 -9.33 14.60
CA GLY A 58 -2.33 -9.66 15.77
C GLY A 58 -1.76 -9.05 17.04
N SER A 59 -0.44 -9.07 17.25
CA SER A 59 0.19 -8.43 18.40
C SER A 59 0.00 -6.92 18.46
N ILE A 60 0.03 -6.25 17.29
CA ILE A 60 -0.24 -4.81 17.18
C ILE A 60 -1.71 -4.51 17.48
N ILE A 61 -2.63 -5.25 16.85
CA ILE A 61 -4.07 -5.05 17.03
C ILE A 61 -4.52 -5.32 18.47
N ALA A 62 -3.92 -6.34 19.10
CA ALA A 62 -4.19 -6.67 20.51
C ALA A 62 -3.52 -5.67 21.50
N GLY A 63 -2.71 -4.72 21.02
CA GLY A 63 -2.00 -3.76 21.86
C GLY A 63 -0.88 -4.36 22.70
N ILE A 64 -0.42 -5.59 22.36
CA ILE A 64 0.65 -6.30 23.09
C ILE A 64 2.03 -5.75 22.69
N ALA A 65 2.19 -5.38 21.41
CA ALA A 65 3.43 -4.89 20.87
C ALA A 65 3.22 -3.60 20.07
N THR A 66 4.17 -2.69 20.17
CA THR A 66 4.25 -1.54 19.27
C THR A 66 4.62 -2.00 17.84
N PRO A 67 4.36 -1.20 16.79
CA PRO A 67 4.78 -1.54 15.42
C PRO A 67 6.29 -1.86 15.32
N THR A 68 7.13 -1.17 16.08
CA THR A 68 8.59 -1.40 16.09
C THR A 68 8.95 -2.75 16.71
N GLU A 69 8.34 -3.10 17.84
CA GLU A 69 8.55 -4.40 18.50
C GLU A 69 8.01 -5.55 17.65
N ALA A 70 6.83 -5.38 17.08
CA ALA A 70 6.23 -6.35 16.19
C ALA A 70 7.06 -6.58 14.92
N SER A 71 7.71 -5.53 14.38
CA SER A 71 8.62 -5.67 13.23
C SER A 71 9.86 -6.50 13.57
N ALA A 72 10.40 -6.36 14.80
CA ALA A 72 11.51 -7.19 15.27
C ALA A 72 11.09 -8.66 15.39
N ILE A 73 9.90 -8.94 15.95
CA ILE A 73 9.31 -10.30 15.99
C ILE A 73 9.15 -10.86 14.57
N GLY A 74 8.66 -10.03 13.64
CA GLY A 74 8.52 -10.39 12.23
C GLY A 74 9.85 -10.76 11.58
N ALA A 75 10.90 -9.96 11.80
CA ALA A 75 12.22 -10.22 11.26
C ALA A 75 12.82 -11.52 11.84
N MET A 76 12.72 -11.74 13.15
CA MET A 76 13.16 -12.97 13.79
C MET A 76 12.37 -14.19 13.29
N GLY A 77 11.05 -14.08 13.16
CA GLY A 77 10.20 -15.13 12.65
C GLY A 77 10.54 -15.49 11.20
N ALA A 78 10.80 -14.50 10.35
CA ALA A 78 11.24 -14.73 8.98
C ALA A 78 12.59 -15.46 8.93
N LEU A 79 13.56 -15.07 9.78
CA LEU A 79 14.85 -15.77 9.90
C LEU A 79 14.66 -17.21 10.37
N LEU A 80 13.77 -17.47 11.33
CA LEU A 80 13.45 -18.82 11.78
C LEU A 80 12.84 -19.68 10.66
N ILE A 81 11.95 -19.12 9.84
CA ILE A 81 11.39 -19.81 8.67
C ILE A 81 12.50 -20.20 7.69
N VAL A 82 13.43 -19.29 7.42
CA VAL A 82 14.58 -19.56 6.53
C VAL A 82 15.49 -20.62 7.14
N LEU A 83 15.73 -20.58 8.45
CA LEU A 83 16.53 -21.59 9.17
C LEU A 83 15.89 -23.00 9.07
N ILE A 84 14.58 -23.11 9.33
CA ILE A 84 13.84 -24.37 9.26
C ILE A 84 13.91 -24.95 7.84
N ASN A 85 13.85 -24.09 6.81
CA ASN A 85 13.95 -24.51 5.41
C ASN A 85 15.41 -24.76 4.94
N GLY A 86 16.40 -24.68 5.85
CA GLY A 86 17.80 -24.95 5.54
C GLY A 86 18.47 -23.87 4.68
N GLY A 87 17.85 -22.70 4.49
CA GLY A 87 18.36 -21.62 3.65
C GLY A 87 19.24 -20.58 4.39
N LEU A 88 19.43 -20.71 5.71
CA LEU A 88 20.18 -19.75 6.49
C LEU A 88 21.70 -19.94 6.33
N THR A 89 22.28 -19.19 5.39
CA THR A 89 23.72 -19.17 5.15
C THR A 89 24.32 -17.82 5.54
N PHE A 90 25.64 -17.78 5.78
CA PHE A 90 26.32 -16.50 6.03
C PHE A 90 26.17 -15.52 4.86
N GLU A 91 26.19 -16.04 3.63
CA GLU A 91 25.97 -15.23 2.42
C GLU A 91 24.55 -14.65 2.38
N PHE A 92 23.53 -15.45 2.74
CA PHE A 92 22.16 -14.98 2.87
C PHE A 92 22.04 -13.84 3.88
N ILE A 93 22.60 -14.00 5.09
CA ILE A 93 22.59 -12.97 6.14
C ILE A 93 23.28 -11.70 5.63
N LYS A 94 24.48 -11.83 5.03
CA LYS A 94 25.25 -10.71 4.50
C LYS A 94 24.46 -9.94 3.44
N LYS A 95 23.90 -10.64 2.44
CA LYS A 95 23.07 -10.02 1.38
C LYS A 95 21.84 -9.34 1.92
N THR A 96 21.12 -9.99 2.85
CA THR A 96 19.92 -9.43 3.48
C THR A 96 20.26 -8.18 4.27
N SER A 97 21.32 -8.23 5.13
CA SER A 97 21.76 -7.07 5.89
C SER A 97 22.21 -5.91 5.02
N GLN A 98 22.91 -6.17 3.92
CA GLN A 98 23.31 -5.14 2.96
C GLN A 98 22.09 -4.48 2.30
N LYS A 99 21.12 -5.28 1.83
CA LYS A 99 19.87 -4.74 1.25
C LYS A 99 19.08 -3.93 2.28
N THR A 100 18.97 -4.42 3.52
CA THR A 100 18.31 -3.69 4.60
C THR A 100 19.00 -2.36 4.89
N ALA A 101 20.33 -2.35 4.95
CA ALA A 101 21.10 -1.12 5.16
C ALA A 101 20.86 -0.10 4.04
N ILE A 102 20.87 -0.53 2.78
CA ILE A 102 20.59 0.35 1.62
C ILE A 102 19.19 0.96 1.72
N VAL A 103 18.16 0.13 1.96
CA VAL A 103 16.77 0.61 2.07
C VAL A 103 16.62 1.55 3.27
N SER A 104 17.17 1.21 4.42
CA SER A 104 17.12 2.06 5.61
C SER A 104 17.83 3.40 5.38
N THR A 105 19.00 3.40 4.76
CA THR A 105 19.74 4.62 4.42
C THR A 105 18.94 5.49 3.44
N MET A 106 18.29 4.89 2.45
CA MET A 106 17.41 5.61 1.52
C MET A 106 16.27 6.31 2.27
N ILE A 107 15.56 5.58 3.16
CA ILE A 107 14.47 6.13 3.95
C ILE A 107 14.96 7.30 4.83
N PHE A 108 16.08 7.14 5.55
CA PHE A 108 16.63 8.22 6.36
C PHE A 108 17.04 9.45 5.54
N THR A 109 17.60 9.24 4.34
CA THR A 109 17.94 10.34 3.42
C THR A 109 16.70 11.11 2.98
N ILE A 110 15.62 10.39 2.64
CA ILE A 110 14.32 10.99 2.29
C ILE A 110 13.77 11.78 3.48
N LEU A 111 13.81 11.22 4.70
CA LEU A 111 13.33 11.90 5.92
C LEU A 111 14.11 13.20 6.21
N ILE A 112 15.42 13.19 6.05
CA ILE A 112 16.25 14.38 6.23
C ILE A 112 15.88 15.44 5.17
N GLY A 113 15.80 15.04 3.91
CA GLY A 113 15.39 15.91 2.81
C GLY A 113 13.98 16.49 3.02
N ALA A 114 13.03 15.65 3.41
CA ALA A 114 11.66 16.06 3.73
C ALA A 114 11.61 17.08 4.89
N SER A 115 12.39 16.85 5.94
CA SER A 115 12.47 17.76 7.08
C SER A 115 13.01 19.13 6.68
N ILE A 116 14.08 19.15 5.89
CA ILE A 116 14.67 20.41 5.37
C ILE A 116 13.66 21.13 4.45
N PHE A 117 13.05 20.41 3.53
CA PHE A 117 12.04 20.95 2.63
C PHE A 117 10.86 21.55 3.42
N SER A 118 10.32 20.80 4.38
CA SER A 118 9.19 21.24 5.20
C SER A 118 9.52 22.50 6.02
N LEU A 119 10.75 22.57 6.58
CA LEU A 119 11.22 23.74 7.32
C LEU A 119 11.31 24.97 6.42
N ILE A 120 11.91 24.82 5.25
CA ILE A 120 12.04 25.94 4.28
C ILE A 120 10.66 26.35 3.78
N PHE A 121 9.81 25.40 3.40
CA PHE A 121 8.48 25.67 2.89
C PHE A 121 7.63 26.49 3.88
N ARG A 122 7.62 26.10 5.15
CA ARG A 122 6.95 26.86 6.22
C ARG A 122 7.60 28.23 6.43
N GLY A 123 8.93 28.27 6.41
CA GLY A 123 9.68 29.53 6.61
C GLY A 123 9.42 30.60 5.55
N VAL A 124 9.01 30.20 4.34
CA VAL A 124 8.64 31.13 3.25
C VAL A 124 7.12 31.36 3.14
N GLY A 125 6.34 30.93 4.13
CA GLY A 125 4.89 31.12 4.13
C GLY A 125 4.12 30.08 3.28
N GLY A 126 4.69 28.90 3.09
CA GLY A 126 4.05 27.84 2.32
C GLY A 126 2.74 27.34 2.93
N ASP A 127 2.62 27.34 4.26
CA ASP A 127 1.38 26.97 4.95
C ASP A 127 0.26 27.96 4.60
N ASP A 128 0.55 29.27 4.59
CA ASP A 128 -0.41 30.32 4.21
C ASP A 128 -0.86 30.16 2.75
N LEU A 129 0.05 29.75 1.88
CA LEU A 129 -0.26 29.46 0.48
C LEU A 129 -1.24 28.28 0.33
N ILE A 130 -1.03 27.20 1.09
CA ILE A 130 -1.93 26.05 1.08
C ILE A 130 -3.31 26.44 1.60
N ASP A 131 -3.37 27.19 2.70
CA ASP A 131 -4.62 27.68 3.28
C ASP A 131 -5.38 28.60 2.30
N LEU A 132 -4.66 29.46 1.58
CA LEU A 132 -5.23 30.31 0.55
C LEU A 132 -5.78 29.49 -0.63
N ILE A 133 -5.03 28.48 -1.09
CA ILE A 133 -5.49 27.58 -2.16
C ILE A 133 -6.77 26.87 -1.72
N PHE A 134 -6.76 26.25 -0.53
CA PHE A 134 -7.92 25.49 -0.03
C PHE A 134 -9.13 26.39 0.23
N GLY A 135 -8.89 27.60 0.77
CA GLY A 135 -9.95 28.59 0.99
C GLY A 135 -10.55 29.18 -0.28
N SER A 136 -9.79 29.18 -1.39
CA SER A 136 -10.27 29.67 -2.70
C SER A 136 -11.05 28.62 -3.50
N LEU A 137 -11.01 27.34 -3.09
CA LEU A 137 -11.72 26.28 -3.81
C LEU A 137 -13.25 26.43 -3.65
N PRO A 138 -14.01 26.48 -4.74
CA PRO A 138 -15.46 26.51 -4.66
C PRO A 138 -15.99 25.17 -4.16
N GLY A 139 -16.93 25.17 -3.18
CA GLY A 139 -17.58 23.95 -2.69
C GLY A 139 -17.14 23.49 -1.30
N GLY A 140 -16.26 24.24 -0.62
CA GLY A 140 -15.92 24.02 0.78
C GLY A 140 -14.98 22.85 1.05
N PRO A 141 -14.96 22.32 2.30
CA PRO A 141 -13.96 21.35 2.77
C PRO A 141 -13.85 20.07 1.91
N TYR A 142 -14.98 19.54 1.46
CA TYR A 142 -14.99 18.32 0.62
C TYR A 142 -14.32 18.53 -0.73
N THR A 143 -14.39 19.73 -1.31
CA THR A 143 -13.68 20.03 -2.56
C THR A 143 -12.18 20.07 -2.32
N ALA A 144 -11.72 20.64 -1.21
CA ALA A 144 -10.31 20.60 -0.82
C ALA A 144 -9.82 19.17 -0.62
N LEU A 145 -10.61 18.34 0.05
CA LEU A 145 -10.28 16.91 0.22
C LEU A 145 -10.16 16.18 -1.12
N ILE A 146 -11.14 16.32 -2.01
CA ILE A 146 -11.11 15.68 -3.34
C ILE A 146 -9.92 16.19 -4.16
N PHE A 147 -9.62 17.49 -4.08
CA PHE A 147 -8.46 18.08 -4.74
C PHE A 147 -7.15 17.44 -4.23
N VAL A 148 -7.00 17.29 -2.91
CA VAL A 148 -5.81 16.65 -2.30
C VAL A 148 -5.74 15.18 -2.70
N LEU A 149 -6.83 14.43 -2.65
CA LEU A 149 -6.84 13.03 -3.08
C LEU A 149 -6.44 12.88 -4.54
N MET A 150 -6.95 13.73 -5.43
CA MET A 150 -6.58 13.72 -6.84
C MET A 150 -5.11 14.11 -7.04
N PHE A 151 -4.62 15.12 -6.34
CA PHE A 151 -3.23 15.56 -6.39
C PHE A 151 -2.27 14.47 -5.90
N VAL A 152 -2.55 13.86 -4.76
CA VAL A 152 -1.77 12.73 -4.20
C VAL A 152 -1.82 11.52 -5.13
N PHE A 153 -2.97 11.22 -5.75
CA PHE A 153 -3.10 10.16 -6.73
C PHE A 153 -2.17 10.37 -7.94
N LEU A 154 -2.15 11.58 -8.48
CA LEU A 154 -1.29 11.95 -9.62
C LEU A 154 0.20 11.91 -9.23
N LEU A 155 0.55 12.40 -8.05
CA LEU A 155 1.92 12.32 -7.53
C LEU A 155 2.39 10.87 -7.37
N GLY A 156 1.50 9.96 -6.97
CA GLY A 156 1.81 8.55 -6.81
C GLY A 156 2.16 7.82 -8.12
N PHE A 157 2.01 8.46 -9.29
CA PHE A 157 2.55 7.97 -10.55
C PHE A 157 4.06 8.22 -10.69
N ILE A 158 4.62 9.18 -9.97
CA ILE A 158 6.00 9.64 -10.12
C ILE A 158 6.81 9.38 -8.85
N LEU A 159 6.19 9.61 -7.69
CA LEU A 159 6.82 9.50 -6.37
C LEU A 159 6.45 8.17 -5.72
N ASP A 160 7.38 7.62 -4.94
CA ASP A 160 7.09 6.48 -4.07
C ASP A 160 6.16 6.89 -2.90
N PHE A 161 5.41 5.93 -2.39
CA PHE A 161 4.49 6.18 -1.26
C PHE A 161 5.23 6.71 -0.02
N ILE A 162 6.48 6.30 0.20
CA ILE A 162 7.31 6.79 1.31
C ILE A 162 7.53 8.29 1.18
N GLU A 163 7.91 8.75 -0.02
CA GLU A 163 8.13 10.19 -0.29
C GLU A 163 6.85 10.99 -0.09
N ILE A 164 5.72 10.49 -0.59
CA ILE A 164 4.43 11.17 -0.41
C ILE A 164 4.05 11.22 1.07
N CYS A 165 4.19 10.13 1.82
CA CYS A 165 3.87 10.10 3.24
C CYS A 165 4.72 11.03 4.09
N TYR A 166 5.98 11.21 3.74
CA TYR A 166 6.90 12.03 4.55
C TYR A 166 7.06 13.46 4.07
N VAL A 167 6.76 13.77 2.80
CA VAL A 167 6.87 15.12 2.25
C VAL A 167 5.49 15.76 2.08
N ILE A 168 4.59 15.10 1.36
CA ILE A 168 3.32 15.71 0.92
C ILE A 168 2.26 15.65 2.02
N VAL A 169 2.07 14.48 2.64
CA VAL A 169 1.03 14.32 3.69
C VAL A 169 1.20 15.31 4.85
N PRO A 170 2.40 15.58 5.38
CA PRO A 170 2.58 16.58 6.44
C PRO A 170 2.24 18.02 6.03
N LEU A 171 2.17 18.31 4.74
CA LEU A 171 1.79 19.63 4.23
C LEU A 171 0.28 19.76 4.04
N VAL A 172 -0.38 18.70 3.54
CA VAL A 172 -1.79 18.78 3.16
C VAL A 172 -2.75 18.27 4.24
N ALA A 173 -2.29 17.37 5.14
CA ALA A 173 -3.15 16.82 6.17
C ALA A 173 -3.54 17.84 7.28
N PRO A 174 -2.62 18.67 7.83
CA PRO A 174 -2.98 19.63 8.87
C PRO A 174 -4.12 20.57 8.48
N PRO A 175 -4.09 21.26 7.31
CA PRO A 175 -5.20 22.10 6.88
C PRO A 175 -6.54 21.33 6.75
N LEU A 176 -6.51 20.09 6.22
CA LEU A 176 -7.71 19.27 6.13
C LEU A 176 -8.27 18.90 7.52
N LEU A 177 -7.40 18.59 8.48
CA LEU A 177 -7.81 18.32 9.86
C LEU A 177 -8.40 19.57 10.51
N MET A 178 -7.86 20.77 10.23
CA MET A 178 -8.43 22.04 10.70
C MET A 178 -9.80 22.34 10.08
N MET A 179 -10.10 21.81 8.89
CA MET A 179 -11.43 21.86 8.27
C MET A 179 -12.45 20.92 8.92
N GLY A 180 -12.04 20.12 9.94
CA GLY A 180 -12.93 19.29 10.74
C GLY A 180 -13.04 17.82 10.27
N PHE A 181 -12.17 17.35 9.39
CA PHE A 181 -12.15 15.94 9.02
C PHE A 181 -11.56 15.06 10.13
N ASP A 182 -12.15 13.88 10.33
CA ASP A 182 -11.62 12.91 11.29
C ASP A 182 -10.24 12.39 10.83
N PRO A 183 -9.23 12.36 11.73
CA PRO A 183 -7.86 11.97 11.36
C PRO A 183 -7.75 10.50 10.93
N VAL A 184 -8.54 9.59 11.51
CA VAL A 184 -8.52 8.17 11.13
C VAL A 184 -9.12 7.98 9.74
N TRP A 185 -10.26 8.60 9.50
CA TRP A 185 -10.91 8.54 8.20
C TRP A 185 -10.05 9.16 7.09
N LEU A 186 -9.44 10.33 7.32
CA LEU A 186 -8.53 10.97 6.38
C LEU A 186 -7.31 10.07 6.09
N ALA A 187 -6.72 9.48 7.12
CA ALA A 187 -5.57 8.57 6.95
C ALA A 187 -5.94 7.34 6.11
N ILE A 188 -7.12 6.76 6.30
CA ILE A 188 -7.58 5.61 5.52
C ILE A 188 -7.86 6.00 4.07
N LEU A 189 -8.46 7.16 3.81
CA LEU A 189 -8.64 7.67 2.44
C LEU A 189 -7.30 7.84 1.73
N LEU A 190 -6.32 8.46 2.38
CA LEU A 190 -4.97 8.63 1.82
C LEU A 190 -4.30 7.27 1.58
N ALA A 191 -4.44 6.31 2.51
CA ALA A 191 -3.86 4.99 2.38
C ALA A 191 -4.43 4.21 1.18
N ILE A 192 -5.77 4.21 1.00
CA ILE A 192 -6.41 3.56 -0.16
C ILE A 192 -6.01 4.26 -1.46
N ASN A 193 -5.93 5.59 -1.44
CA ASN A 193 -5.55 6.39 -2.59
C ASN A 193 -4.10 6.10 -3.03
N LEU A 194 -3.16 6.06 -2.09
CA LEU A 194 -1.76 5.69 -2.33
C LEU A 194 -1.62 4.25 -2.82
N GLN A 195 -2.35 3.31 -2.22
CA GLN A 195 -2.37 1.93 -2.68
C GLN A 195 -2.86 1.81 -4.13
N THR A 196 -3.86 2.62 -4.52
CA THR A 196 -4.42 2.65 -5.86
C THR A 196 -3.42 3.24 -6.86
N SER A 197 -2.77 4.35 -6.53
CA SER A 197 -1.75 4.96 -7.38
C SER A 197 -0.54 4.05 -7.59
N PHE A 198 -0.13 3.32 -6.55
CA PHE A 198 0.95 2.34 -6.58
C PHE A 198 0.70 1.17 -7.56
N LEU A 199 -0.57 0.88 -7.84
CA LEU A 199 -1.00 -0.14 -8.80
C LEU A 199 -1.24 0.43 -10.21
N THR A 200 -1.31 1.76 -10.36
CA THR A 200 -1.76 2.41 -11.60
C THR A 200 -0.59 2.69 -12.55
N PRO A 201 -0.67 2.27 -13.86
CA PRO A 201 0.30 2.69 -14.87
C PRO A 201 0.36 4.23 -15.00
N PRO A 202 1.50 4.82 -15.45
CA PRO A 202 2.66 4.19 -16.09
C PRO A 202 3.74 3.69 -15.13
N PHE A 203 3.81 4.22 -13.90
CA PHE A 203 4.90 3.91 -12.98
C PHE A 203 4.54 2.97 -11.83
N GLY A 204 3.32 2.45 -11.78
CA GLY A 204 2.88 1.58 -10.68
C GLY A 204 3.97 0.61 -10.22
N PHE A 205 4.61 0.89 -9.09
CA PHE A 205 5.75 0.10 -8.58
C PHE A 205 5.42 -1.38 -8.44
N SER A 206 4.17 -1.72 -8.07
CA SER A 206 3.71 -3.11 -8.03
C SER A 206 3.84 -3.82 -9.37
N LEU A 207 3.66 -3.08 -10.48
CA LEU A 207 3.75 -3.63 -11.83
C LEU A 207 5.18 -3.93 -12.25
N PHE A 208 6.15 -3.16 -11.74
CA PHE A 208 7.58 -3.47 -11.94
C PHE A 208 7.96 -4.77 -11.24
N TYR A 209 7.51 -4.96 -9.98
CA TYR A 209 7.74 -6.22 -9.27
C TYR A 209 7.09 -7.40 -9.99
N LEU A 210 5.85 -7.23 -10.44
CA LEU A 210 5.14 -8.25 -11.21
C LEU A 210 5.88 -8.55 -12.51
N ARG A 211 6.35 -7.53 -13.24
CA ARG A 211 7.13 -7.72 -14.46
C ARG A 211 8.44 -8.46 -14.21
N GLY A 212 9.09 -8.23 -13.07
CA GLY A 212 10.34 -8.88 -12.69
C GLY A 212 10.22 -10.38 -12.42
N VAL A 213 9.01 -10.89 -12.15
CA VAL A 213 8.74 -12.31 -11.87
C VAL A 213 7.85 -12.97 -12.93
N ALA A 214 7.22 -12.19 -13.80
CA ALA A 214 6.38 -12.68 -14.87
C ALA A 214 7.23 -13.30 -15.99
N ASP A 215 6.68 -14.31 -16.67
CA ASP A 215 7.28 -14.94 -17.83
C ASP A 215 7.58 -13.90 -18.93
N GLU A 216 8.71 -14.10 -19.66
CA GLU A 216 9.14 -13.19 -20.73
C GLU A 216 8.15 -13.10 -21.89
N SER A 217 7.33 -14.14 -22.09
CA SER A 217 6.28 -14.18 -23.11
C SER A 217 5.15 -13.19 -22.87
N ILE A 218 4.91 -12.80 -21.59
CA ILE A 218 3.86 -11.86 -21.21
C ILE A 218 4.30 -10.43 -21.50
N LYS A 219 3.54 -9.73 -22.34
CA LYS A 219 3.84 -8.33 -22.69
C LYS A 219 3.45 -7.39 -21.53
N THR A 220 4.23 -6.33 -21.33
CA THR A 220 3.93 -5.29 -20.33
C THR A 220 2.54 -4.67 -20.52
N SER A 221 2.09 -4.54 -21.79
CA SER A 221 0.73 -4.05 -22.09
C SER A 221 -0.37 -4.98 -21.60
N GLU A 222 -0.14 -6.28 -21.54
CA GLU A 222 -1.11 -7.27 -21.02
C GLU A 222 -1.20 -7.17 -19.49
N ILE A 223 -0.07 -6.95 -18.82
CA ILE A 223 -0.02 -6.66 -17.38
C ILE A 223 -0.84 -5.39 -17.09
N TYR A 224 -0.63 -4.32 -17.85
CA TYR A 224 -1.35 -3.05 -17.67
C TYR A 224 -2.85 -3.20 -17.89
N GLN A 225 -3.27 -3.94 -18.92
CA GLN A 225 -4.69 -4.23 -19.16
C GLN A 225 -5.28 -5.13 -18.06
N GLY A 226 -4.51 -6.09 -17.58
CA GLY A 226 -4.93 -7.00 -16.54
C GLY A 226 -5.18 -6.34 -15.19
N VAL A 227 -4.49 -5.24 -14.89
CA VAL A 227 -4.60 -4.56 -13.59
C VAL A 227 -5.77 -3.56 -13.53
N ILE A 228 -6.27 -3.06 -14.68
CA ILE A 228 -7.35 -2.06 -14.73
C ILE A 228 -8.56 -2.41 -13.85
N PRO A 229 -9.12 -3.64 -13.90
CA PRO A 229 -10.26 -3.98 -13.06
C PRO A 229 -9.97 -3.88 -11.55
N PHE A 230 -8.76 -4.19 -11.13
CA PHE A 230 -8.33 -4.10 -9.73
C PHE A 230 -8.22 -2.63 -9.28
N ILE A 231 -7.71 -1.75 -10.16
CA ILE A 231 -7.71 -0.29 -9.93
C ILE A 231 -9.14 0.22 -9.77
N VAL A 232 -10.06 -0.18 -10.66
CA VAL A 232 -11.47 0.22 -10.58
C VAL A 232 -12.10 -0.22 -9.27
N ILE A 233 -11.84 -1.45 -8.80
CA ILE A 233 -12.35 -1.94 -7.52
C ILE A 233 -11.82 -1.07 -6.36
N GLN A 234 -10.53 -0.73 -6.35
CA GLN A 234 -9.95 0.14 -5.30
C GLN A 234 -10.57 1.53 -5.33
N LEU A 235 -10.75 2.13 -6.51
CA LEU A 235 -11.41 3.43 -6.66
C LEU A 235 -12.86 3.38 -6.18
N LEU A 236 -13.59 2.31 -6.45
CA LEU A 236 -14.95 2.13 -5.94
C LEU A 236 -14.97 2.04 -4.41
N VAL A 237 -14.01 1.34 -3.80
CA VAL A 237 -13.89 1.28 -2.34
C VAL A 237 -13.48 2.65 -1.78
N LEU A 238 -12.56 3.38 -2.44
CA LEU A 238 -12.20 4.74 -2.04
C LEU A 238 -13.43 5.66 -2.03
N VAL A 239 -14.24 5.63 -3.10
CA VAL A 239 -15.48 6.40 -3.19
C VAL A 239 -16.49 5.95 -2.13
N ALA A 240 -16.62 4.65 -1.88
CA ALA A 240 -17.51 4.14 -0.82
C ALA A 240 -17.10 4.64 0.56
N VAL A 241 -15.82 4.63 0.90
CA VAL A 241 -15.29 5.16 2.17
C VAL A 241 -15.46 6.68 2.24
N LEU A 242 -15.30 7.39 1.12
CA LEU A 242 -15.52 8.84 1.05
C LEU A 242 -16.98 9.21 1.34
N LEU A 243 -17.93 8.46 0.78
CA LEU A 243 -19.36 8.71 0.94
C LEU A 243 -19.95 8.17 2.24
N VAL A 244 -19.34 7.12 2.80
CA VAL A 244 -19.82 6.42 4.00
C VAL A 244 -18.69 6.32 5.02
N PRO A 245 -18.40 7.41 5.78
CA PRO A 245 -17.34 7.43 6.79
C PRO A 245 -17.47 6.33 7.85
N PHE A 246 -18.69 5.87 8.13
CA PHE A 246 -18.98 4.77 9.05
C PHE A 246 -18.29 3.44 8.70
N LEU A 247 -17.81 3.27 7.46
CA LEU A 247 -17.01 2.09 7.08
C LEU A 247 -15.61 2.08 7.75
N VAL A 248 -15.21 3.19 8.33
CA VAL A 248 -13.89 3.38 8.96
C VAL A 248 -14.00 3.70 10.45
N LEU A 249 -15.01 4.49 10.82
CA LEU A 249 -15.31 4.96 12.17
C LEU A 249 -16.27 4.02 12.87
#